data_c09681dcb4ccfdeeb85a546098636972
#
_entry.id   c09681dcb4ccfdeeb85a546098636972
#
_cell.length_a   1.000
_cell.length_b   1.000
_cell.length_c   1.000
_cell.angle_alpha   90.00
_cell.angle_beta   90.00
_cell.angle_gamma   90.00
#
_symmetry.space_group_name_H-M   'P 1'
#
loop_
_entity.id
_entity.type
_entity.pdbx_description
1 polymer ?
#
loop_
_entity_poly.entity_id
_entity_poly.type
_entity_poly.pdbx_seq_one_letter_code
_entity_poly.pdbx_strand_id
1 'polypeptide(L)'
;MKRTKTIVTKLLLLTTTAGLLFSCGNGGRSETLSETTLAIETETVQETTELEARQAIPDELPERDFAGYEYRILTYSPTAYEVEELTGDVVEDAKYDRNLKIGERFNVTIRAVPSPGIKELDKELKQSVISGDNAYDIAIPHQITSGPGFITSQSILTWNDVPYVNPDKPWWNQTINETINILGQQYYMAGYVTMPTPFCMFVNKAMLADQGFDDMYHTVREGKWTIDKLIEMTATVSGDLNGDGKMDSADRWGISFNNDNNTLNFMYACGILSVLIEEGRPVPNTNNDRMIAFIEKLYELYHNGNRSLVTTYQNQGELGMGGFKDARILIKCGSVSDLAQLREAEIDVGVSPYPKWDEAQERYATHVDAWNGMLCIPKTADNLERTGIVMEAMAAETYKYVIPAYYDVALGTKYVRDTESMEMLDIIFASVVYDFGYIFDSWNGCTWTAPNLMTRKSTNVASYWQSIEKKVTSHYDKLYAAVEEDIAQRAE
;
A
#
# COMPACT_ATOMS: atom_id res chain seq x y z
N MET A 1 -21.90 -2.76 -12.97
CA MET A 1 -22.02 -4.00 -13.77
C MET A 1 -21.36 -5.11 -12.95
N LYS A 2 -22.11 -6.14 -12.55
CA LYS A 2 -21.64 -7.23 -11.69
C LYS A 2 -20.57 -8.05 -12.43
N ARG A 3 -19.35 -8.07 -11.94
CA ARG A 3 -18.32 -9.01 -12.42
C ARG A 3 -18.44 -10.29 -11.62
N THR A 4 -18.96 -11.33 -12.25
CA THR A 4 -18.97 -12.70 -11.73
C THR A 4 -17.67 -13.38 -12.16
N LYS A 5 -16.75 -13.62 -11.26
CA LYS A 5 -15.62 -14.56 -11.52
C LYS A 5 -16.14 -15.97 -11.28
N THR A 6 -16.29 -16.73 -12.35
CA THR A 6 -16.73 -18.13 -12.30
C THR A 6 -15.57 -19.02 -11.81
N ILE A 7 -15.69 -19.52 -10.59
CA ILE A 7 -14.82 -20.62 -10.11
C ILE A 7 -15.36 -21.90 -10.72
N VAL A 8 -14.64 -22.49 -11.68
CA VAL A 8 -14.99 -23.78 -12.29
C VAL A 8 -14.61 -24.89 -11.32
N THR A 9 -15.57 -25.36 -10.54
CA THR A 9 -15.44 -26.61 -9.78
C THR A 9 -15.70 -27.77 -10.74
N LYS A 10 -14.69 -28.63 -10.97
CA LYS A 10 -14.84 -29.85 -11.77
C LYS A 10 -15.81 -30.79 -11.07
N LEU A 11 -17.01 -30.92 -11.62
CA LEU A 11 -17.99 -31.92 -11.24
C LEU A 11 -17.58 -33.25 -11.87
N LEU A 12 -17.26 -34.24 -11.05
CA LEU A 12 -16.98 -35.60 -11.46
C LEU A 12 -18.32 -36.30 -11.74
N LEU A 13 -18.67 -36.42 -13.03
CA LEU A 13 -19.86 -37.21 -13.44
C LEU A 13 -19.52 -38.70 -13.34
N LEU A 14 -20.09 -39.38 -12.35
CA LEU A 14 -20.15 -40.85 -12.34
C LEU A 14 -21.33 -41.27 -13.21
N THR A 15 -21.06 -41.77 -14.42
CA THR A 15 -22.05 -42.45 -15.25
C THR A 15 -22.12 -43.90 -14.86
N THR A 16 -23.18 -44.27 -14.15
CA THR A 16 -23.56 -45.69 -14.01
C THR A 16 -24.39 -46.11 -15.21
N THR A 17 -23.83 -46.89 -16.10
CA THR A 17 -24.54 -47.59 -17.19
C THR A 17 -25.34 -48.73 -16.62
N ALA A 18 -26.68 -48.59 -16.55
CA ALA A 18 -27.58 -49.75 -16.33
C ALA A 18 -27.91 -50.34 -17.67
N GLY A 19 -27.47 -51.59 -17.86
CA GLY A 19 -27.78 -52.39 -19.04
C GLY A 19 -29.23 -52.82 -19.06
N LEU A 20 -29.93 -52.51 -20.14
CA LEU A 20 -31.27 -53.05 -20.45
C LEU A 20 -31.11 -54.38 -21.19
N LEU A 21 -31.54 -55.47 -20.51
CA LEU A 21 -31.81 -56.75 -21.15
C LEU A 21 -33.27 -56.80 -21.58
N PHE A 22 -33.52 -56.86 -22.88
CA PHE A 22 -34.84 -57.16 -23.44
C PHE A 22 -35.11 -58.67 -23.32
N SER A 23 -36.21 -59.04 -22.65
CA SER A 23 -36.82 -60.35 -22.78
C SER A 23 -38.29 -60.16 -23.19
N CYS A 24 -38.65 -60.74 -24.32
CA CYS A 24 -40.02 -60.82 -24.77
C CYS A 24 -40.75 -61.96 -24.01
N GLY A 25 -41.93 -61.66 -23.45
CA GLY A 25 -42.85 -62.63 -22.88
C GLY A 25 -44.21 -62.04 -22.62
N ASN A 26 -45.21 -62.59 -23.30
CA ASN A 26 -46.60 -62.21 -23.38
C ASN A 26 -47.35 -62.47 -22.04
N GLY A 27 -48.29 -61.61 -21.66
CA GLY A 27 -49.35 -61.96 -20.69
C GLY A 27 -49.79 -60.77 -19.80
N GLY A 28 -50.99 -60.26 -20.06
CA GLY A 28 -51.56 -59.09 -19.41
C GLY A 28 -51.85 -59.20 -17.90
N ARG A 29 -51.74 -58.03 -17.29
CA ARG A 29 -52.55 -57.58 -16.16
C ARG A 29 -52.26 -56.12 -15.89
N SER A 30 -53.32 -55.31 -15.85
CA SER A 30 -53.30 -53.91 -15.49
C SER A 30 -53.02 -53.78 -13.99
N GLU A 31 -51.92 -53.14 -13.60
CA GLU A 31 -51.73 -52.62 -12.27
C GLU A 31 -51.34 -51.14 -12.37
N THR A 32 -52.14 -50.32 -11.73
CA THR A 32 -51.95 -48.89 -11.59
C THR A 32 -50.68 -48.58 -10.84
N LEU A 33 -49.66 -48.05 -11.52
CA LEU A 33 -48.45 -47.52 -10.90
C LEU A 33 -48.75 -46.13 -10.34
N SER A 34 -48.68 -45.98 -9.06
CA SER A 34 -48.69 -44.71 -8.35
C SER A 34 -47.35 -44.00 -8.65
N GLU A 35 -47.40 -42.88 -9.37
CA GLU A 35 -46.28 -41.97 -9.54
C GLU A 35 -45.90 -41.38 -8.21
N THR A 36 -44.83 -41.83 -7.60
CA THR A 36 -44.18 -41.14 -6.48
C THR A 36 -43.27 -40.05 -7.07
N THR A 37 -43.77 -38.82 -7.15
CA THR A 37 -42.97 -37.64 -7.49
C THR A 37 -41.94 -37.42 -6.38
N LEU A 38 -40.72 -37.78 -6.59
CA LEU A 38 -39.59 -37.35 -5.77
C LEU A 38 -39.41 -35.85 -6.02
N ALA A 39 -39.82 -35.03 -5.06
CA ALA A 39 -39.44 -33.62 -5.04
C ALA A 39 -37.93 -33.53 -4.85
N ILE A 40 -37.20 -33.19 -5.89
CA ILE A 40 -35.81 -32.77 -5.79
C ILE A 40 -35.86 -31.36 -5.20
N GLU A 41 -35.60 -31.26 -3.88
CA GLU A 41 -35.27 -29.97 -3.28
C GLU A 41 -33.94 -29.50 -3.91
N THR A 42 -34.05 -28.61 -4.85
CA THR A 42 -32.91 -27.84 -5.35
C THR A 42 -32.55 -26.85 -4.24
N GLU A 43 -31.58 -27.20 -3.40
CA GLU A 43 -30.87 -26.21 -2.60
C GLU A 43 -30.27 -25.19 -3.58
N THR A 44 -30.86 -24.03 -3.67
CA THR A 44 -30.26 -22.87 -4.30
C THR A 44 -29.08 -22.46 -3.43
N VAL A 45 -27.88 -22.91 -3.79
CA VAL A 45 -26.65 -22.36 -3.23
C VAL A 45 -26.60 -20.90 -3.65
N GLN A 46 -26.92 -20.02 -2.73
CA GLN A 46 -26.80 -18.58 -2.93
C GLN A 46 -25.31 -18.28 -3.04
N GLU A 47 -24.84 -17.86 -4.23
CA GLU A 47 -23.45 -17.41 -4.41
C GLU A 47 -23.22 -16.20 -3.50
N THR A 48 -22.40 -16.38 -2.46
CA THR A 48 -21.99 -15.30 -1.56
C THR A 48 -21.09 -14.34 -2.35
N THR A 49 -21.39 -13.05 -2.34
CA THR A 49 -20.54 -12.05 -2.96
C THR A 49 -19.21 -11.94 -2.23
N GLU A 50 -18.14 -11.47 -2.91
CA GLU A 50 -16.84 -11.25 -2.28
C GLU A 50 -16.93 -10.31 -1.07
N LEU A 51 -17.79 -9.29 -1.14
CA LEU A 51 -18.06 -8.39 -0.04
C LEU A 51 -18.71 -9.09 1.16
N GLU A 52 -19.75 -9.92 0.92
CA GLU A 52 -20.40 -10.69 1.98
C GLU A 52 -19.43 -11.68 2.64
N ALA A 53 -18.59 -12.35 1.84
CA ALA A 53 -17.54 -13.25 2.34
C ALA A 53 -16.54 -12.49 3.23
N ARG A 54 -16.11 -11.31 2.83
CA ARG A 54 -15.21 -10.43 3.60
C ARG A 54 -15.84 -9.99 4.91
N GLN A 55 -17.10 -9.56 4.88
CA GLN A 55 -17.85 -9.10 6.06
C GLN A 55 -18.13 -10.24 7.06
N ALA A 56 -18.25 -11.46 6.57
CA ALA A 56 -18.51 -12.64 7.41
C ALA A 56 -17.30 -13.13 8.23
N ILE A 57 -16.08 -12.66 7.96
CA ILE A 57 -14.89 -13.07 8.71
C ILE A 57 -15.00 -12.59 10.16
N PRO A 58 -15.00 -13.48 11.17
CA PRO A 58 -15.11 -13.07 12.58
C PRO A 58 -13.80 -12.46 13.07
N ASP A 59 -13.90 -11.43 13.92
CA ASP A 59 -12.75 -10.84 14.61
C ASP A 59 -12.35 -11.62 15.88
N GLU A 60 -13.22 -12.50 16.36
CA GLU A 60 -13.00 -13.37 17.52
C GLU A 60 -12.73 -12.61 18.84
N LEU A 61 -13.13 -11.34 18.89
CA LEU A 61 -12.96 -10.51 20.08
C LEU A 61 -13.98 -10.83 21.16
N PRO A 62 -13.57 -10.81 22.44
CA PRO A 62 -14.46 -11.05 23.56
C PRO A 62 -15.43 -9.89 23.77
N GLU A 63 -16.52 -10.15 24.50
CA GLU A 63 -17.36 -9.09 25.07
C GLU A 63 -16.56 -8.36 26.16
N ARG A 64 -16.47 -7.01 26.03
CA ARG A 64 -15.80 -6.14 27.01
C ARG A 64 -16.54 -4.82 27.09
N ASP A 65 -16.51 -4.22 28.27
CA ASP A 65 -17.00 -2.87 28.52
C ASP A 65 -15.86 -2.06 29.16
N PHE A 66 -15.40 -1.03 28.46
CA PHE A 66 -14.35 -0.14 28.93
C PHE A 66 -14.87 1.13 29.58
N ALA A 67 -16.14 1.13 30.02
CA ALA A 67 -16.76 2.15 30.86
C ALA A 67 -16.68 3.58 30.30
N GLY A 68 -16.83 3.75 29.00
CA GLY A 68 -16.78 5.05 28.31
C GLY A 68 -15.35 5.60 28.18
N TYR A 69 -14.34 4.72 28.17
CA TYR A 69 -12.94 5.13 28.04
C TYR A 69 -12.69 5.88 26.74
N GLU A 70 -11.95 6.98 26.82
CA GLU A 70 -11.46 7.70 25.65
C GLU A 70 -10.13 7.07 25.19
N TYR A 71 -10.17 6.34 24.05
CA TYR A 71 -8.99 5.70 23.44
C TYR A 71 -8.26 6.70 22.54
N ARG A 72 -7.03 7.07 22.92
CA ARG A 72 -6.28 8.21 22.38
C ARG A 72 -5.22 7.75 21.37
N ILE A 73 -5.37 8.20 20.14
CA ILE A 73 -4.47 7.90 19.01
C ILE A 73 -3.66 9.16 18.68
N LEU A 74 -2.38 9.19 19.03
CA LEU A 74 -1.47 10.27 18.62
C LEU A 74 -1.16 10.17 17.12
N THR A 75 -1.47 11.22 16.36
CA THR A 75 -1.32 11.21 14.89
C THR A 75 -1.15 12.62 14.33
N TYR A 76 -0.49 12.74 13.17
CA TYR A 76 -0.47 13.96 12.36
C TYR A 76 -1.59 14.02 11.29
N SER A 77 -2.41 12.97 11.20
CA SER A 77 -3.54 12.85 10.27
C SER A 77 -4.84 12.47 11.01
N PRO A 78 -5.40 13.36 11.84
CA PRO A 78 -6.50 13.01 12.74
C PRO A 78 -7.75 12.51 12.00
N THR A 79 -8.10 13.09 10.85
CA THR A 79 -9.29 12.69 10.06
C THR A 79 -9.18 11.29 9.46
N ALA A 80 -7.99 10.68 9.45
CA ALA A 80 -7.84 9.28 9.06
C ALA A 80 -8.44 8.31 10.09
N TYR A 81 -8.54 8.72 11.34
CA TYR A 81 -8.92 7.87 12.47
C TYR A 81 -10.20 8.31 13.17
N GLU A 82 -10.50 9.59 13.21
CA GLU A 82 -11.70 10.16 13.82
C GLU A 82 -12.44 11.05 12.83
N VAL A 83 -13.72 10.77 12.62
CA VAL A 83 -14.69 11.59 11.87
C VAL A 83 -15.82 11.92 12.83
N GLU A 84 -16.10 13.20 13.06
CA GLU A 84 -17.04 13.64 14.11
C GLU A 84 -18.51 13.54 13.69
N GLU A 85 -18.81 13.67 12.38
CA GLU A 85 -20.17 13.65 11.83
C GLU A 85 -20.21 13.09 10.41
N LEU A 86 -21.38 12.67 9.97
CA LEU A 86 -21.59 12.25 8.58
C LEU A 86 -21.42 13.45 7.64
N THR A 87 -20.59 13.27 6.61
CA THR A 87 -20.22 14.32 5.64
C THR A 87 -20.90 14.15 4.29
N GLY A 88 -21.46 12.97 4.02
CA GLY A 88 -21.95 12.54 2.70
C GLY A 88 -20.83 12.06 1.77
N ASP A 89 -19.57 12.04 2.23
CA ASP A 89 -18.50 11.32 1.56
C ASP A 89 -18.49 9.86 2.01
N VAL A 90 -18.54 8.95 1.06
CA VAL A 90 -18.71 7.50 1.32
C VAL A 90 -17.60 6.89 2.18
N VAL A 91 -16.38 7.43 2.07
CA VAL A 91 -15.22 6.90 2.83
C VAL A 91 -15.22 7.48 4.24
N GLU A 92 -15.49 8.78 4.37
CA GLU A 92 -15.58 9.44 5.68
C GLU A 92 -16.78 8.91 6.48
N ASP A 93 -17.93 8.74 5.84
CA ASP A 93 -19.12 8.15 6.47
C ASP A 93 -18.85 6.70 6.92
N ALA A 94 -18.13 5.89 6.14
CA ALA A 94 -17.73 4.55 6.54
C ALA A 94 -16.75 4.53 7.74
N LYS A 95 -15.88 5.53 7.87
CA LYS A 95 -15.01 5.69 9.05
C LYS A 95 -15.80 6.10 10.29
N TYR A 96 -16.77 7.00 10.12
CA TYR A 96 -17.68 7.39 11.19
C TYR A 96 -18.45 6.18 11.73
N ASP A 97 -19.10 5.40 10.85
CA ASP A 97 -19.84 4.19 11.21
C ASP A 97 -18.96 3.15 11.89
N ARG A 98 -17.71 2.96 11.42
CA ARG A 98 -16.72 2.11 12.07
C ARG A 98 -16.49 2.51 13.52
N ASN A 99 -16.22 3.79 13.78
CA ASN A 99 -15.94 4.27 15.12
C ASN A 99 -17.16 4.18 16.03
N LEU A 100 -18.36 4.48 15.50
CA LEU A 100 -19.63 4.32 16.22
C LEU A 100 -19.84 2.87 16.64
N LYS A 101 -19.69 1.92 15.73
CA LYS A 101 -19.87 0.48 15.99
C LYS A 101 -18.90 -0.05 17.05
N ILE A 102 -17.63 0.37 17.00
CA ILE A 102 -16.62 0.00 18.01
C ILE A 102 -16.98 0.62 19.36
N GLY A 103 -17.39 1.88 19.35
CA GLY A 103 -17.82 2.60 20.54
C GLY A 103 -19.00 1.94 21.24
N GLU A 104 -20.02 1.55 20.50
CA GLU A 104 -21.19 0.84 21.01
C GLU A 104 -20.84 -0.55 21.56
N ARG A 105 -19.98 -1.30 20.85
CA ARG A 105 -19.62 -2.67 21.23
C ARG A 105 -18.78 -2.74 22.50
N PHE A 106 -17.82 -1.82 22.66
CA PHE A 106 -16.84 -1.88 23.74
C PHE A 106 -16.95 -0.74 24.76
N ASN A 107 -17.94 0.14 24.62
CA ASN A 107 -18.12 1.34 25.43
C ASN A 107 -16.82 2.16 25.51
N VAL A 108 -16.29 2.53 24.34
CA VAL A 108 -15.10 3.38 24.15
C VAL A 108 -15.42 4.54 23.20
N THR A 109 -14.68 5.62 23.31
CA THR A 109 -14.66 6.70 22.30
C THR A 109 -13.32 6.74 21.64
N ILE A 110 -13.26 6.59 20.30
CA ILE A 110 -12.01 6.75 19.55
C ILE A 110 -11.72 8.24 19.42
N ARG A 111 -10.54 8.65 19.88
CA ARG A 111 -10.10 10.05 19.84
C ARG A 111 -8.75 10.17 19.15
N ALA A 112 -8.71 10.90 18.05
CA ALA A 112 -7.45 11.28 17.41
C ALA A 112 -6.87 12.52 18.10
N VAL A 113 -5.67 12.38 18.64
CA VAL A 113 -4.93 13.49 19.24
C VAL A 113 -3.99 14.07 18.18
N PRO A 114 -4.28 15.28 17.65
CA PRO A 114 -3.52 15.81 16.53
C PRO A 114 -2.15 16.32 16.96
N SER A 115 -1.10 15.89 16.25
CA SER A 115 0.21 16.53 16.30
C SER A 115 0.38 17.48 15.11
N PRO A 116 1.02 18.67 15.29
CA PRO A 116 1.18 19.62 14.20
C PRO A 116 2.11 19.17 13.07
N GLY A 117 2.86 18.09 13.26
CA GLY A 117 3.74 17.53 12.25
C GLY A 117 4.46 16.27 12.67
N ILE A 118 5.20 15.67 11.73
CA ILE A 118 5.89 14.39 11.93
C ILE A 118 6.96 14.45 13.03
N LYS A 119 7.75 15.53 13.06
CA LYS A 119 8.82 15.68 14.06
C LYS A 119 8.28 16.05 15.44
N GLU A 120 7.19 16.79 15.46
CA GLU A 120 6.46 17.16 16.67
C GLU A 120 5.86 15.93 17.32
N LEU A 121 5.26 15.02 16.54
CA LEU A 121 4.75 13.74 17.02
C LEU A 121 5.85 12.92 17.74
N ASP A 122 7.03 12.80 17.12
CA ASP A 122 8.15 12.09 17.71
C ASP A 122 8.57 12.68 19.07
N LYS A 123 8.56 14.01 19.16
CA LYS A 123 8.88 14.72 20.39
C LYS A 123 7.80 14.53 21.45
N GLU A 124 6.54 14.65 21.08
CA GLU A 124 5.39 14.50 21.98
C GLU A 124 5.34 13.10 22.58
N LEU A 125 5.50 12.05 21.74
CA LEU A 125 5.55 10.67 22.23
C LEU A 125 6.70 10.45 23.23
N LYS A 126 7.91 10.87 22.88
CA LYS A 126 9.08 10.71 23.78
C LYS A 126 8.92 11.50 25.08
N GLN A 127 8.32 12.69 25.04
CA GLN A 127 8.05 13.47 26.24
C GLN A 127 7.01 12.79 27.14
N SER A 128 5.92 12.26 26.57
CA SER A 128 4.92 11.48 27.31
C SER A 128 5.55 10.26 28.00
N VAL A 129 6.41 9.53 27.30
CA VAL A 129 7.12 8.38 27.88
C VAL A 129 8.05 8.81 29.03
N ILE A 130 8.80 9.90 28.88
CA ILE A 130 9.70 10.40 29.93
C ILE A 130 8.93 10.90 31.16
N SER A 131 7.80 11.58 30.97
CA SER A 131 6.96 12.08 32.06
C SER A 131 6.14 10.98 32.74
N GLY A 132 5.91 9.86 32.06
CA GLY A 132 5.07 8.76 32.57
C GLY A 132 3.59 9.12 32.66
N ASP A 133 3.10 10.09 31.84
CA ASP A 133 1.75 10.65 31.96
C ASP A 133 0.67 9.82 31.26
N ASN A 134 1.04 8.76 30.55
CA ASN A 134 0.11 7.92 29.79
C ASN A 134 -0.87 8.74 28.93
N ALA A 135 -0.35 9.74 28.17
CA ALA A 135 -1.17 10.64 27.39
C ALA A 135 -1.82 9.96 26.17
N TYR A 136 -1.25 8.86 25.68
CA TYR A 136 -1.66 8.17 24.47
C TYR A 136 -1.74 6.66 24.66
N ASP A 137 -2.75 6.02 24.06
CA ASP A 137 -2.89 4.57 24.08
C ASP A 137 -2.14 3.92 22.90
N ILE A 138 -2.07 4.64 21.76
CA ILE A 138 -1.30 4.26 20.58
C ILE A 138 -0.79 5.51 19.86
N ALA A 139 0.29 5.35 19.11
CA ALA A 139 0.77 6.39 18.19
C ALA A 139 0.92 5.83 16.76
N ILE A 140 0.71 6.70 15.78
CA ILE A 140 0.84 6.38 14.37
C ILE A 140 1.83 7.36 13.73
N PRO A 141 3.14 7.10 13.91
CA PRO A 141 4.21 7.94 13.41
C PRO A 141 4.46 7.74 11.92
N HIS A 142 5.19 8.68 11.32
CA HIS A 142 5.66 8.58 9.95
C HIS A 142 6.75 7.48 9.83
N GLN A 143 6.60 6.57 8.86
CA GLN A 143 7.46 5.38 8.74
C GLN A 143 8.95 5.71 8.73
N ILE A 144 9.40 6.60 7.81
CA ILE A 144 10.83 6.89 7.62
C ILE A 144 11.42 7.67 8.80
N THR A 145 10.68 8.65 9.32
CA THR A 145 11.22 9.58 10.31
C THR A 145 11.39 8.91 11.67
N SER A 146 10.42 8.10 12.05
CA SER A 146 10.26 7.60 13.42
C SER A 146 10.76 6.16 13.59
N GLY A 147 10.82 5.39 12.50
CA GLY A 147 11.06 3.95 12.53
C GLY A 147 12.15 3.48 13.51
N PRO A 148 13.41 3.84 13.35
CA PRO A 148 14.46 3.38 14.28
C PRO A 148 14.48 4.15 15.61
N GLY A 149 13.99 5.40 15.60
CA GLY A 149 14.17 6.34 16.71
C GLY A 149 13.43 5.98 17.99
N PHE A 150 12.25 5.35 17.88
CA PHE A 150 11.49 4.92 19.06
C PHE A 150 12.00 3.60 19.65
N ILE A 151 12.53 2.71 18.79
CA ILE A 151 13.16 1.47 19.25
C ILE A 151 14.47 1.80 20.01
N THR A 152 15.35 2.59 19.39
CA THR A 152 16.65 2.95 20.00
C THR A 152 16.52 3.80 21.25
N SER A 153 15.42 4.53 21.44
CA SER A 153 15.12 5.27 22.67
C SER A 153 14.28 4.46 23.67
N GLN A 154 13.96 3.21 23.35
CA GLN A 154 13.08 2.34 24.16
C GLN A 154 11.77 3.03 24.56
N SER A 155 11.18 3.79 23.64
CA SER A 155 9.97 4.58 23.89
C SER A 155 8.67 3.83 23.60
N ILE A 156 8.76 2.65 22.96
CA ILE A 156 7.60 1.84 22.54
C ILE A 156 7.73 0.40 23.03
N LEU A 157 6.59 -0.25 23.17
CA LEU A 157 6.47 -1.67 23.50
C LEU A 157 6.45 -2.53 22.24
N THR A 158 6.72 -3.82 22.40
CA THR A 158 6.50 -4.81 21.34
C THR A 158 5.03 -5.26 21.30
N TRP A 159 4.54 -5.59 20.12
CA TRP A 159 3.22 -6.18 19.92
C TRP A 159 3.15 -7.67 20.29
N ASN A 160 4.29 -8.32 20.53
CA ASN A 160 4.34 -9.76 20.83
C ASN A 160 3.48 -10.17 22.03
N ASP A 161 3.35 -9.28 23.02
CA ASP A 161 2.62 -9.53 24.27
C ASP A 161 1.23 -8.88 24.30
N VAL A 162 0.77 -8.31 23.19
CA VAL A 162 -0.55 -7.65 23.10
C VAL A 162 -1.64 -8.70 22.88
N PRO A 163 -2.55 -8.89 23.84
CA PRO A 163 -3.60 -9.88 23.69
C PRO A 163 -4.64 -9.47 22.64
N TYR A 164 -5.33 -10.46 22.07
CA TYR A 164 -6.41 -10.30 21.10
C TYR A 164 -6.03 -9.73 19.73
N VAL A 165 -4.77 -9.47 19.44
CA VAL A 165 -4.30 -9.18 18.10
C VAL A 165 -3.97 -10.48 17.39
N ASN A 166 -4.57 -10.72 16.23
CA ASN A 166 -4.32 -11.91 15.43
C ASN A 166 -3.68 -11.52 14.07
N PRO A 167 -2.34 -11.55 13.95
CA PRO A 167 -1.63 -11.17 12.74
C PRO A 167 -1.98 -11.99 11.49
N ASP A 168 -2.55 -13.19 11.66
CA ASP A 168 -2.95 -14.06 10.54
C ASP A 168 -4.28 -13.62 9.90
N LYS A 169 -5.01 -12.72 10.51
CA LYS A 169 -6.25 -12.19 9.95
C LYS A 169 -5.99 -11.27 8.74
N PRO A 170 -6.88 -11.26 7.74
CA PRO A 170 -6.64 -10.55 6.47
C PRO A 170 -6.59 -9.01 6.59
N TRP A 171 -6.94 -8.45 7.72
CA TRP A 171 -6.82 -7.02 8.00
C TRP A 171 -5.45 -6.59 8.52
N TRP A 172 -4.54 -7.53 8.82
CA TRP A 172 -3.15 -7.24 9.08
C TRP A 172 -2.29 -7.52 7.84
N ASN A 173 -1.36 -6.63 7.54
CA ASN A 173 -0.48 -6.79 6.40
C ASN A 173 0.69 -7.72 6.76
N GLN A 174 0.54 -8.99 6.44
CA GLN A 174 1.54 -10.02 6.77
C GLN A 174 2.91 -9.70 6.17
N THR A 175 2.96 -9.31 4.90
CA THR A 175 4.23 -9.02 4.20
C THR A 175 5.02 -7.89 4.85
N ILE A 176 4.36 -6.77 5.20
CA ILE A 176 5.07 -5.69 5.88
C ILE A 176 5.44 -6.09 7.31
N ASN A 177 4.56 -6.76 8.04
CA ASN A 177 4.82 -7.17 9.43
C ASN A 177 5.99 -8.15 9.51
N GLU A 178 6.14 -9.05 8.54
CA GLU A 178 7.32 -9.90 8.39
C GLU A 178 8.58 -9.09 8.08
N THR A 179 8.47 -8.12 7.16
CA THR A 179 9.61 -7.26 6.75
C THR A 179 10.15 -6.40 7.89
N ILE A 180 9.26 -5.88 8.77
CA ILE A 180 9.64 -4.98 9.87
C ILE A 180 9.91 -5.70 11.19
N ASN A 181 9.83 -7.04 11.21
CA ASN A 181 10.19 -7.83 12.39
C ASN A 181 11.70 -7.83 12.59
N ILE A 182 12.15 -7.53 13.81
CA ILE A 182 13.57 -7.50 14.15
C ILE A 182 13.84 -8.53 15.25
N LEU A 183 14.59 -9.59 14.94
CA LEU A 183 14.93 -10.66 15.88
C LEU A 183 13.71 -11.29 16.58
N GLY A 184 12.60 -11.43 15.87
CA GLY A 184 11.34 -11.95 16.41
C GLY A 184 10.51 -10.92 17.17
N GLN A 185 10.93 -9.66 17.24
CA GLN A 185 10.21 -8.58 17.93
C GLN A 185 9.46 -7.70 16.95
N GLN A 186 8.18 -7.48 17.22
CA GLN A 186 7.28 -6.65 16.43
C GLN A 186 7.03 -5.33 17.15
N TYR A 187 7.83 -4.30 16.89
CA TYR A 187 7.66 -2.97 17.49
C TYR A 187 6.60 -2.12 16.80
N TYR A 188 6.39 -2.39 15.52
CA TYR A 188 5.39 -1.71 14.70
C TYR A 188 4.46 -2.72 14.08
N MET A 189 3.18 -2.37 13.95
CA MET A 189 2.21 -3.16 13.21
C MET A 189 1.66 -2.36 12.02
N ALA A 190 1.49 -3.03 10.91
CA ALA A 190 0.82 -2.50 9.73
C ALA A 190 -0.43 -3.32 9.42
N GLY A 191 -1.52 -2.61 9.17
CA GLY A 191 -2.81 -3.21 8.88
C GLY A 191 -3.80 -2.17 8.39
N TYR A 192 -5.02 -2.57 8.14
CA TYR A 192 -6.06 -1.68 7.63
C TYR A 192 -6.60 -0.66 8.65
N VAL A 193 -5.95 -0.47 9.78
CA VAL A 193 -6.16 0.74 10.59
C VAL A 193 -5.75 1.98 9.80
N THR A 194 -4.75 1.85 8.93
CA THR A 194 -4.31 2.87 7.97
C THR A 194 -4.64 2.44 6.54
N MET A 195 -5.06 3.41 5.69
CA MET A 195 -5.39 3.13 4.29
C MET A 195 -4.11 3.07 3.45
N PRO A 196 -3.84 1.97 2.71
CA PRO A 196 -2.67 1.91 1.85
C PRO A 196 -2.80 2.88 0.67
N THR A 197 -1.75 3.67 0.43
CA THR A 197 -1.63 4.59 -0.71
C THR A 197 -0.44 4.20 -1.58
N PRO A 198 -0.56 3.15 -2.42
CA PRO A 198 0.52 2.76 -3.32
C PRO A 198 0.78 3.85 -4.36
N PHE A 199 2.03 3.91 -4.80
CA PHE A 199 2.41 4.80 -5.88
C PHE A 199 1.94 4.26 -7.24
N CYS A 200 1.61 5.19 -8.14
CA CYS A 200 1.19 4.87 -9.51
C CYS A 200 1.65 5.96 -10.48
N MET A 201 1.41 5.73 -11.76
CA MET A 201 1.60 6.72 -12.80
C MET A 201 0.26 7.12 -13.39
N PHE A 202 0.06 8.41 -13.63
CA PHE A 202 -1.05 8.96 -14.38
C PHE A 202 -0.60 9.24 -15.81
N VAL A 203 -1.40 8.85 -16.78
CA VAL A 203 -1.09 8.97 -18.21
C VAL A 203 -2.14 9.84 -18.88
N ASN A 204 -1.70 10.85 -19.63
CA ASN A 204 -2.59 11.61 -20.50
C ASN A 204 -2.83 10.80 -21.79
N LYS A 205 -4.01 10.15 -21.87
CA LYS A 205 -4.32 9.22 -22.97
C LYS A 205 -4.42 9.93 -24.32
N ALA A 206 -4.88 11.18 -24.36
CA ALA A 206 -4.93 11.95 -25.58
C ALA A 206 -3.52 12.25 -26.10
N MET A 207 -2.61 12.70 -25.24
CA MET A 207 -1.21 12.92 -25.63
C MET A 207 -0.53 11.61 -26.07
N LEU A 208 -0.84 10.49 -25.40
CA LEU A 208 -0.31 9.17 -25.79
C LEU A 208 -0.72 8.81 -27.24
N ALA A 209 -2.01 8.98 -27.56
CA ALA A 209 -2.55 8.71 -28.89
C ALA A 209 -1.97 9.66 -29.96
N ASP A 210 -1.85 10.95 -29.66
CA ASP A 210 -1.28 11.95 -30.56
C ASP A 210 0.18 11.67 -30.92
N GLN A 211 0.93 11.02 -30.05
CA GLN A 211 2.31 10.58 -30.30
C GLN A 211 2.39 9.23 -31.04
N GLY A 212 1.25 8.57 -31.29
CA GLY A 212 1.19 7.28 -31.97
C GLY A 212 1.75 6.12 -31.15
N PHE A 213 1.76 6.23 -29.84
CA PHE A 213 2.15 5.13 -28.95
C PHE A 213 1.05 4.09 -28.85
N ASP A 214 1.46 2.84 -28.61
CA ASP A 214 0.55 1.75 -28.30
C ASP A 214 -0.26 2.05 -27.02
N ASP A 215 -1.40 1.38 -26.89
CA ASP A 215 -2.21 1.43 -25.69
C ASP A 215 -1.39 1.00 -24.46
N MET A 216 -1.31 1.87 -23.46
CA MET A 216 -0.57 1.64 -22.22
C MET A 216 -1.08 0.40 -21.50
N TYR A 217 -2.38 0.20 -21.43
CA TYR A 217 -2.99 -0.93 -20.73
C TYR A 217 -2.61 -2.26 -21.38
N HIS A 218 -2.62 -2.30 -22.71
CA HIS A 218 -2.15 -3.46 -23.46
C HIS A 218 -0.66 -3.76 -23.18
N THR A 219 0.18 -2.72 -23.18
CA THR A 219 1.61 -2.83 -22.88
C THR A 219 1.85 -3.39 -21.48
N VAL A 220 1.04 -2.96 -20.48
CA VAL A 220 1.12 -3.48 -19.11
C VAL A 220 0.68 -4.94 -19.03
N ARG A 221 -0.46 -5.30 -19.65
CA ARG A 221 -0.98 -6.69 -19.66
C ARG A 221 -0.02 -7.69 -20.27
N GLU A 222 0.67 -7.30 -21.32
CA GLU A 222 1.67 -8.14 -21.97
C GLU A 222 3.01 -8.19 -21.24
N GLY A 223 3.14 -7.47 -20.11
CA GLY A 223 4.39 -7.40 -19.34
C GLY A 223 5.51 -6.66 -20.05
N LYS A 224 5.21 -5.86 -21.05
CA LYS A 224 6.17 -5.08 -21.86
C LYS A 224 6.39 -3.66 -21.33
N TRP A 225 5.67 -3.25 -20.30
CA TRP A 225 5.87 -1.97 -19.64
C TRP A 225 7.13 -2.01 -18.78
N THR A 226 8.25 -1.58 -19.38
CA THR A 226 9.59 -1.62 -18.78
C THR A 226 10.18 -0.21 -18.68
N ILE A 227 11.24 -0.05 -17.85
CA ILE A 227 11.95 1.23 -17.73
C ILE A 227 12.55 1.69 -19.07
N ASP A 228 12.98 0.76 -19.93
CA ASP A 228 13.45 1.09 -21.28
C ASP A 228 12.32 1.62 -22.15
N LYS A 229 11.12 1.02 -22.06
CA LYS A 229 9.93 1.51 -22.77
C LYS A 229 9.52 2.90 -22.30
N LEU A 230 9.58 3.18 -21.00
CA LEU A 230 9.34 4.52 -20.45
C LEU A 230 10.35 5.54 -21.00
N ILE A 231 11.65 5.20 -21.02
CA ILE A 231 12.70 6.06 -21.54
C ILE A 231 12.49 6.34 -23.03
N GLU A 232 12.14 5.33 -23.82
CA GLU A 232 11.80 5.46 -25.24
C GLU A 232 10.62 6.41 -25.45
N MET A 233 9.49 6.17 -24.78
CA MET A 233 8.29 6.96 -24.93
C MET A 233 8.49 8.43 -24.55
N THR A 234 9.19 8.69 -23.47
CA THR A 234 9.39 10.05 -22.96
C THR A 234 10.41 10.87 -23.78
N ALA A 235 11.25 10.21 -24.57
CA ALA A 235 12.29 10.86 -25.37
C ALA A 235 11.77 11.77 -26.49
N THR A 236 10.57 11.50 -27.03
CA THR A 236 10.03 12.18 -28.22
C THR A 236 8.95 13.21 -27.92
N VAL A 237 8.50 13.29 -26.68
CA VAL A 237 7.32 14.10 -26.29
C VAL A 237 7.66 15.54 -25.96
N SER A 238 8.83 15.76 -25.37
CA SER A 238 9.21 17.07 -24.83
C SER A 238 9.39 18.13 -25.95
N GLY A 239 9.01 19.35 -25.65
CA GLY A 239 9.14 20.44 -26.62
C GLY A 239 8.96 21.82 -25.97
N ASP A 240 9.78 22.76 -26.42
CA ASP A 240 9.67 24.17 -26.10
C ASP A 240 8.39 24.75 -26.73
N LEU A 241 7.40 25.06 -25.91
CA LEU A 241 6.09 25.54 -26.36
C LEU A 241 6.03 27.04 -26.56
N ASN A 242 6.84 27.79 -25.82
CA ASN A 242 6.87 29.25 -25.85
C ASN A 242 7.94 29.80 -26.81
N GLY A 243 8.88 28.96 -27.29
CA GLY A 243 9.92 29.31 -28.26
C GLY A 243 11.04 30.16 -27.69
N ASP A 244 11.25 30.17 -26.37
CA ASP A 244 12.30 30.98 -25.73
C ASP A 244 13.66 30.31 -25.67
N GLY A 245 13.76 29.06 -26.14
CA GLY A 245 14.99 28.26 -26.21
C GLY A 245 15.39 27.63 -24.87
N LYS A 246 14.53 27.66 -23.85
CA LYS A 246 14.72 27.03 -22.55
C LYS A 246 13.64 26.00 -22.33
N MET A 247 13.94 24.99 -21.51
CA MET A 247 12.97 24.01 -21.06
C MET A 247 12.63 24.29 -19.59
N ASP A 248 11.38 24.67 -19.32
CA ASP A 248 10.90 24.95 -17.97
C ASP A 248 9.45 24.45 -17.76
N SER A 249 8.81 24.88 -16.69
CA SER A 249 7.46 24.42 -16.34
C SER A 249 6.36 24.89 -17.31
N ALA A 250 6.63 25.85 -18.20
CA ALA A 250 5.70 26.29 -19.23
C ALA A 250 5.67 25.36 -20.46
N ASP A 251 6.62 24.44 -20.56
CA ASP A 251 6.86 23.60 -21.71
C ASP A 251 6.25 22.22 -21.59
N ARG A 252 6.35 21.43 -22.68
CA ARG A 252 5.86 20.07 -22.74
C ARG A 252 6.95 19.06 -22.32
N TRP A 253 6.55 18.12 -21.46
CA TRP A 253 7.44 17.12 -20.88
C TRP A 253 6.92 15.70 -21.08
N GLY A 254 7.82 14.75 -21.27
CA GLY A 254 7.48 13.34 -21.35
C GLY A 254 7.01 12.78 -20.01
N ILE A 255 7.68 13.17 -18.91
CA ILE A 255 7.33 12.70 -17.58
C ILE A 255 7.62 13.77 -16.52
N SER A 256 6.83 13.74 -15.43
CA SER A 256 7.12 14.51 -14.21
C SER A 256 7.06 13.64 -12.97
N PHE A 257 8.05 13.81 -12.08
CA PHE A 257 8.17 13.10 -10.81
C PHE A 257 9.01 13.89 -9.81
N ASN A 258 8.87 13.59 -8.51
CA ASN A 258 9.74 14.19 -7.50
C ASN A 258 11.03 13.38 -7.31
N ASN A 259 12.09 14.05 -6.84
CA ASN A 259 13.42 13.46 -6.66
C ASN A 259 13.57 12.71 -5.32
N ASP A 260 12.51 12.26 -4.71
CA ASP A 260 12.55 11.44 -3.49
C ASP A 260 11.70 10.16 -3.64
N ASN A 261 10.52 10.10 -3.10
CA ASN A 261 9.68 8.90 -3.12
C ASN A 261 9.38 8.36 -4.52
N ASN A 262 9.11 9.23 -5.52
CA ASN A 262 8.90 8.73 -6.88
C ASN A 262 10.16 8.09 -7.48
N THR A 263 11.34 8.63 -7.15
CA THR A 263 12.63 8.03 -7.56
C THR A 263 12.85 6.66 -6.92
N LEU A 264 12.52 6.53 -5.64
CA LEU A 264 12.58 5.23 -4.95
C LEU A 264 11.62 4.22 -5.57
N ASN A 265 10.43 4.66 -6.00
CA ASN A 265 9.48 3.76 -6.66
C ASN A 265 10.03 3.16 -7.97
N PHE A 266 10.79 3.90 -8.76
CA PHE A 266 11.49 3.29 -9.91
C PHE A 266 12.44 2.17 -9.47
N MET A 267 13.15 2.37 -8.36
CA MET A 267 14.07 1.35 -7.83
C MET A 267 13.31 0.08 -7.42
N TYR A 268 12.23 0.23 -6.64
CA TYR A 268 11.41 -0.90 -6.20
C TYR A 268 10.69 -1.57 -7.37
N ALA A 269 10.14 -0.78 -8.30
CA ALA A 269 9.50 -1.31 -9.49
C ALA A 269 10.44 -2.14 -10.37
N CYS A 270 11.74 -1.80 -10.39
CA CYS A 270 12.79 -2.59 -11.02
C CYS A 270 13.29 -3.77 -10.17
N GLY A 271 12.59 -4.12 -9.07
CA GLY A 271 12.90 -5.28 -8.24
C GLY A 271 14.15 -5.11 -7.35
N ILE A 272 14.54 -3.88 -7.03
CA ILE A 272 15.69 -3.59 -6.16
C ILE A 272 15.18 -3.15 -4.79
N LEU A 273 15.41 -3.97 -3.76
CA LEU A 273 15.28 -3.58 -2.36
C LEU A 273 16.60 -2.97 -1.89
N SER A 274 16.53 -1.93 -1.07
CA SER A 274 17.74 -1.25 -0.59
C SER A 274 18.47 -2.05 0.49
N VAL A 275 17.73 -2.86 1.24
CA VAL A 275 18.25 -3.71 2.31
C VAL A 275 17.64 -5.09 2.20
N LEU A 276 18.46 -6.12 2.29
CA LEU A 276 18.05 -7.51 2.42
C LEU A 276 18.20 -7.94 3.89
N ILE A 277 17.41 -8.92 4.32
CA ILE A 277 17.61 -9.56 5.62
C ILE A 277 18.27 -10.91 5.39
N GLU A 278 19.52 -11.06 5.81
CA GLU A 278 20.30 -12.29 5.71
C GLU A 278 20.64 -12.77 7.13
N GLU A 279 20.31 -14.02 7.43
CA GLU A 279 20.51 -14.60 8.78
C GLU A 279 19.95 -13.72 9.92
N GLY A 280 18.81 -13.04 9.66
CA GLY A 280 18.15 -12.15 10.62
C GLY A 280 18.83 -10.79 10.81
N ARG A 281 19.79 -10.40 9.95
CA ARG A 281 20.51 -9.13 9.99
C ARG A 281 20.31 -8.32 8.70
N PRO A 282 20.26 -6.98 8.78
CA PRO A 282 20.15 -6.13 7.60
C PRO A 282 21.46 -6.05 6.82
N VAL A 283 21.39 -6.35 5.54
CA VAL A 283 22.50 -6.28 4.60
C VAL A 283 22.19 -5.21 3.54
N PRO A 284 22.92 -4.09 3.48
CA PRO A 284 22.74 -3.09 2.44
C PRO A 284 22.95 -3.67 1.04
N ASN A 285 22.02 -3.41 0.13
CA ASN A 285 21.96 -4.00 -1.20
C ASN A 285 22.04 -2.95 -2.33
N THR A 286 22.61 -1.78 -2.05
CA THR A 286 22.68 -0.67 -3.02
C THR A 286 24.07 -0.46 -3.63
N ASN A 287 24.98 -1.44 -3.51
CA ASN A 287 26.32 -1.40 -4.12
C ASN A 287 26.59 -2.72 -4.86
N ASN A 288 25.87 -2.95 -5.95
CA ASN A 288 25.99 -4.14 -6.79
C ASN A 288 25.75 -3.80 -8.27
N ASP A 289 26.01 -4.76 -9.16
CA ASP A 289 25.87 -4.57 -10.62
C ASP A 289 24.46 -4.17 -11.04
N ARG A 290 23.41 -4.70 -10.36
CA ARG A 290 22.02 -4.36 -10.65
C ARG A 290 21.74 -2.89 -10.34
N MET A 291 22.22 -2.41 -9.20
CA MET A 291 22.04 -1.01 -8.80
C MET A 291 22.84 -0.07 -9.72
N ILE A 292 24.05 -0.46 -10.13
CA ILE A 292 24.84 0.33 -11.08
C ILE A 292 24.09 0.49 -12.40
N ALA A 293 23.61 -0.62 -12.98
CA ALA A 293 22.86 -0.58 -14.24
C ALA A 293 21.53 0.21 -14.11
N PHE A 294 20.86 0.11 -12.97
CA PHE A 294 19.67 0.91 -12.69
C PHE A 294 19.97 2.41 -12.62
N ILE A 295 21.03 2.80 -11.93
CA ILE A 295 21.46 4.21 -11.82
C ILE A 295 21.82 4.80 -13.18
N GLU A 296 22.42 4.04 -14.10
CA GLU A 296 22.71 4.49 -15.46
C GLU A 296 21.41 4.80 -16.24
N LYS A 297 20.41 3.90 -16.18
CA LYS A 297 19.11 4.12 -16.82
C LYS A 297 18.35 5.29 -16.19
N LEU A 298 18.39 5.37 -14.86
CA LEU A 298 17.76 6.47 -14.15
C LEU A 298 18.40 7.81 -14.48
N TYR A 299 19.73 7.85 -14.61
CA TYR A 299 20.47 9.04 -15.02
C TYR A 299 20.05 9.49 -16.44
N GLU A 300 19.84 8.55 -17.34
CA GLU A 300 19.30 8.84 -18.68
C GLU A 300 17.91 9.47 -18.60
N LEU A 301 17.02 8.93 -17.79
CA LEU A 301 15.68 9.47 -17.59
C LEU A 301 15.72 10.89 -17.00
N TYR A 302 16.62 11.15 -16.06
CA TYR A 302 16.73 12.43 -15.34
C TYR A 302 17.37 13.55 -16.15
N HIS A 303 18.49 13.24 -16.83
CA HIS A 303 19.42 14.26 -17.29
C HIS A 303 19.62 14.31 -18.79
N ASN A 304 19.18 13.29 -19.54
CA ASN A 304 19.38 13.24 -20.97
C ASN A 304 18.10 13.65 -21.74
N GLY A 305 18.26 14.55 -22.72
CA GLY A 305 17.26 14.84 -23.73
C GLY A 305 16.04 15.62 -23.24
N ASN A 306 16.12 16.34 -22.12
CA ASN A 306 15.02 17.18 -21.59
C ASN A 306 13.67 16.43 -21.49
N ARG A 307 13.66 15.16 -21.12
CA ARG A 307 12.46 14.34 -21.09
C ARG A 307 11.67 14.43 -19.76
N SER A 308 12.33 14.86 -18.70
CA SER A 308 11.78 14.82 -17.33
C SER A 308 11.73 16.21 -16.69
N LEU A 309 10.53 16.59 -16.24
CA LEU A 309 10.33 17.69 -15.30
C LEU A 309 10.49 17.14 -13.88
N VAL A 310 11.69 17.25 -13.33
CA VAL A 310 11.98 16.79 -11.96
C VAL A 310 11.55 17.88 -10.98
N THR A 311 10.68 17.51 -10.07
CA THR A 311 10.12 18.39 -9.04
C THR A 311 10.68 18.05 -7.66
N THR A 312 10.41 18.90 -6.68
CA THR A 312 10.60 18.65 -5.26
C THR A 312 9.25 18.35 -4.60
N TYR A 313 9.28 17.86 -3.38
CA TYR A 313 8.05 17.67 -2.59
C TYR A 313 7.22 18.96 -2.48
N GLN A 314 7.89 20.12 -2.33
CA GLN A 314 7.22 21.42 -2.14
C GLN A 314 6.52 21.94 -3.40
N ASN A 315 7.05 21.64 -4.61
CA ASN A 315 6.51 22.20 -5.86
C ASN A 315 5.88 21.17 -6.80
N GLN A 316 5.83 19.87 -6.42
CA GLN A 316 5.24 18.82 -7.25
C GLN A 316 3.74 19.04 -7.53
N GLY A 317 3.01 19.66 -6.61
CA GLY A 317 1.60 20.00 -6.80
C GLY A 317 1.40 21.04 -7.89
N GLU A 318 2.13 22.14 -7.82
CA GLU A 318 2.04 23.22 -8.80
C GLU A 318 2.64 22.83 -10.16
N LEU A 319 3.89 22.42 -10.18
CA LEU A 319 4.61 22.17 -11.43
C LEU A 319 4.26 20.82 -12.05
N GLY A 320 4.19 19.77 -11.23
CA GLY A 320 3.92 18.40 -11.69
C GLY A 320 2.44 18.17 -11.95
N MET A 321 1.60 18.26 -10.94
CA MET A 321 0.16 18.01 -11.06
C MET A 321 -0.54 19.09 -11.87
N GLY A 322 -0.19 20.37 -11.68
CA GLY A 322 -0.70 21.50 -12.48
C GLY A 322 -0.34 21.34 -13.95
N GLY A 323 0.94 21.09 -14.27
CA GLY A 323 1.38 20.85 -15.65
C GLY A 323 0.72 19.63 -16.31
N PHE A 324 0.43 18.58 -15.53
CA PHE A 324 -0.30 17.41 -16.01
C PHE A 324 -1.77 17.74 -16.35
N LYS A 325 -2.46 18.44 -15.47
CA LYS A 325 -3.85 18.93 -15.71
C LYS A 325 -3.94 19.86 -16.90
N ASP A 326 -2.90 20.66 -17.16
CA ASP A 326 -2.81 21.57 -18.30
C ASP A 326 -2.40 20.84 -19.62
N ALA A 327 -2.36 19.51 -19.63
CA ALA A 327 -1.93 18.67 -20.77
C ALA A 327 -0.51 19.00 -21.29
N ARG A 328 0.39 19.46 -20.41
CA ARG A 328 1.81 19.70 -20.72
C ARG A 328 2.73 18.55 -20.34
N ILE A 329 2.22 17.54 -19.65
CA ILE A 329 2.98 16.37 -19.18
C ILE A 329 2.26 15.10 -19.67
N LEU A 330 3.00 14.20 -20.34
CA LEU A 330 2.45 12.93 -20.79
C LEU A 330 2.21 11.95 -19.62
N ILE A 331 3.22 11.79 -18.76
CA ILE A 331 3.17 10.88 -17.60
C ILE A 331 3.48 11.65 -16.32
N LYS A 332 2.62 11.55 -15.30
CA LYS A 332 2.84 12.11 -13.96
C LYS A 332 2.95 10.98 -12.94
N CYS A 333 4.09 10.89 -12.26
CA CYS A 333 4.26 9.99 -11.13
C CYS A 333 3.59 10.55 -9.87
N GLY A 334 2.80 9.73 -9.20
CA GLY A 334 2.07 10.11 -7.98
C GLY A 334 1.68 8.89 -7.17
N SER A 335 0.67 9.03 -6.34
CA SER A 335 0.07 7.95 -5.57
C SER A 335 -1.43 7.82 -5.87
N VAL A 336 -2.03 6.70 -5.53
CA VAL A 336 -3.46 6.46 -5.76
C VAL A 336 -4.33 7.54 -5.10
N SER A 337 -3.88 8.14 -3.99
CA SER A 337 -4.59 9.27 -3.35
C SER A 337 -4.71 10.52 -4.22
N ASP A 338 -3.80 10.71 -5.18
CA ASP A 338 -3.84 11.86 -6.10
C ASP A 338 -5.00 11.78 -7.12
N LEU A 339 -5.61 10.60 -7.31
CA LEU A 339 -6.77 10.43 -8.19
C LEU A 339 -7.94 11.34 -7.84
N ALA A 340 -8.12 11.62 -6.54
CA ALA A 340 -9.13 12.58 -6.09
C ALA A 340 -8.95 13.98 -6.70
N GLN A 341 -7.70 14.42 -6.88
CA GLN A 341 -7.37 15.72 -7.48
C GLN A 341 -7.58 15.74 -9.01
N LEU A 342 -7.58 14.57 -9.65
CA LEU A 342 -7.74 14.40 -11.09
C LEU A 342 -9.20 14.21 -11.52
N ARG A 343 -10.11 14.04 -10.57
CA ARG A 343 -11.54 13.82 -10.82
C ARG A 343 -12.16 14.90 -11.72
N GLU A 344 -11.82 16.17 -11.48
CA GLU A 344 -12.36 17.31 -12.20
C GLU A 344 -11.44 17.80 -13.34
N ALA A 345 -10.34 17.10 -13.60
CA ALA A 345 -9.46 17.46 -14.71
C ALA A 345 -10.15 17.22 -16.06
N GLU A 346 -9.97 18.17 -16.97
CA GLU A 346 -10.58 18.12 -18.33
C GLU A 346 -9.86 17.15 -19.27
N ILE A 347 -8.68 16.64 -18.85
CA ILE A 347 -7.89 15.67 -19.62
C ILE A 347 -8.40 14.24 -19.42
N ASP A 348 -8.19 13.37 -20.41
CA ASP A 348 -8.47 11.92 -20.30
C ASP A 348 -7.30 11.23 -19.62
N VAL A 349 -7.53 10.84 -18.36
CA VAL A 349 -6.49 10.28 -17.46
C VAL A 349 -6.59 8.77 -17.42
N GLY A 350 -5.48 8.10 -17.71
CA GLY A 350 -5.27 6.69 -17.44
C GLY A 350 -4.40 6.47 -16.20
N VAL A 351 -4.46 5.27 -15.64
CA VAL A 351 -3.61 4.82 -14.51
C VAL A 351 -2.72 3.69 -14.97
N SER A 352 -1.46 3.67 -14.51
CA SER A 352 -0.51 2.60 -14.84
C SER A 352 0.36 2.30 -13.62
N PRO A 353 0.80 1.04 -13.41
CA PRO A 353 1.88 0.74 -12.47
C PRO A 353 3.20 1.38 -12.93
N TYR A 354 4.16 1.48 -12.03
CA TYR A 354 5.54 1.79 -12.40
C TYR A 354 6.12 0.69 -13.29
N PRO A 355 7.07 1.03 -14.22
CA PRO A 355 7.60 0.07 -15.16
C PRO A 355 8.52 -0.95 -14.49
N LYS A 356 8.48 -2.18 -14.98
CA LYS A 356 9.45 -3.23 -14.61
C LYS A 356 10.84 -2.91 -15.14
N TRP A 357 11.84 -3.65 -14.64
CA TRP A 357 13.20 -3.58 -15.18
C TRP A 357 13.28 -4.03 -16.65
N ASP A 358 12.73 -5.20 -16.93
CA ASP A 358 12.71 -5.85 -18.24
C ASP A 358 11.48 -6.79 -18.34
N GLU A 359 11.30 -7.40 -19.50
CA GLU A 359 10.20 -8.35 -19.73
C GLU A 359 10.34 -9.65 -18.93
N ALA A 360 11.57 -10.04 -18.54
CA ALA A 360 11.84 -11.23 -17.76
C ALA A 360 11.43 -11.09 -16.28
N GLN A 361 11.29 -9.88 -15.77
CA GLN A 361 10.74 -9.64 -14.45
C GLN A 361 9.26 -10.06 -14.44
N GLU A 362 8.91 -11.10 -13.66
CA GLU A 362 7.58 -11.71 -13.68
C GLU A 362 6.46 -10.77 -13.24
N ARG A 363 6.70 -9.94 -12.21
CA ARG A 363 5.67 -9.10 -11.57
C ARG A 363 6.06 -7.63 -11.59
N TYR A 364 5.05 -6.79 -11.68
CA TYR A 364 5.20 -5.39 -11.29
C TYR A 364 5.47 -5.32 -9.80
N ALA A 365 6.10 -4.24 -9.34
CA ALA A 365 6.31 -3.99 -7.93
C ALA A 365 6.02 -2.51 -7.65
N THR A 366 5.36 -2.24 -6.55
CA THR A 366 4.90 -0.92 -6.18
C THR A 366 5.14 -0.70 -4.70
N HIS A 367 5.67 0.46 -4.33
CA HIS A 367 5.85 0.84 -2.93
C HIS A 367 4.67 1.70 -2.44
N VAL A 368 4.48 1.76 -1.13
CA VAL A 368 3.48 2.63 -0.49
C VAL A 368 4.12 3.89 0.07
N ASP A 369 3.34 4.96 0.16
CA ASP A 369 3.81 6.22 0.75
C ASP A 369 4.01 6.08 2.27
N ALA A 370 5.09 6.67 2.78
CA ALA A 370 5.42 6.69 4.22
C ALA A 370 4.39 7.42 5.10
N TRP A 371 3.49 8.20 4.48
CA TRP A 371 2.36 8.80 5.17
C TRP A 371 1.36 7.77 5.71
N ASN A 372 1.37 6.55 5.20
CA ASN A 372 0.72 5.40 5.82
C ASN A 372 1.49 4.99 7.07
N GLY A 373 1.22 5.66 8.18
CA GLY A 373 1.89 5.41 9.44
C GLY A 373 1.81 3.94 9.88
N MET A 374 2.72 3.54 10.75
CA MET A 374 2.70 2.23 11.41
C MET A 374 2.24 2.41 12.85
N LEU A 375 1.49 1.43 13.35
CA LEU A 375 0.99 1.45 14.72
C LEU A 375 2.12 1.13 15.70
N CYS A 376 2.34 1.96 16.70
CA CYS A 376 3.26 1.65 17.80
C CYS A 376 2.63 2.01 19.16
N ILE A 377 2.96 1.22 20.18
CA ILE A 377 2.41 1.32 21.54
C ILE A 377 3.39 2.09 22.39
N PRO A 378 3.03 3.26 22.95
CA PRO A 378 3.89 3.99 23.88
C PRO A 378 4.24 3.12 25.09
N LYS A 379 5.48 3.22 25.61
CA LYS A 379 5.91 2.44 26.79
C LYS A 379 5.08 2.74 28.04
N THR A 380 4.37 3.84 28.06
CA THR A 380 3.46 4.27 29.15
C THR A 380 2.02 3.79 29.00
N ALA A 381 1.68 3.06 27.94
CA ALA A 381 0.34 2.51 27.78
C ALA A 381 0.01 1.54 28.92
N ASP A 382 -1.11 1.77 29.61
CA ASP A 382 -1.45 1.12 30.88
C ASP A 382 -2.31 -0.14 30.72
N ASN A 383 -2.90 -0.36 29.54
CA ASN A 383 -3.83 -1.48 29.33
C ASN A 383 -3.68 -2.06 27.91
N LEU A 384 -2.81 -3.07 27.78
CA LEU A 384 -2.57 -3.75 26.51
C LEU A 384 -3.77 -4.58 26.02
N GLU A 385 -4.63 -5.06 26.94
CA GLU A 385 -5.87 -5.74 26.55
C GLU A 385 -6.80 -4.79 25.81
N ARG A 386 -7.00 -3.60 26.31
CA ARG A 386 -7.80 -2.56 25.65
C ARG A 386 -7.19 -2.17 24.31
N THR A 387 -5.88 -1.96 24.26
CA THR A 387 -5.16 -1.63 23.02
C THR A 387 -5.34 -2.72 21.97
N GLY A 388 -5.16 -4.00 22.33
CA GLY A 388 -5.34 -5.11 21.41
C GLY A 388 -6.76 -5.20 20.86
N ILE A 389 -7.77 -5.15 21.73
CA ILE A 389 -9.18 -5.25 21.34
C ILE A 389 -9.58 -4.09 20.43
N VAL A 390 -9.23 -2.86 20.77
CA VAL A 390 -9.60 -1.68 19.97
C VAL A 390 -8.91 -1.69 18.62
N MET A 391 -7.61 -2.02 18.56
CA MET A 391 -6.87 -2.05 17.30
C MET A 391 -7.28 -3.20 16.39
N GLU A 392 -7.54 -4.38 16.94
CA GLU A 392 -8.08 -5.52 16.18
C GLU A 392 -9.44 -5.18 15.58
N ALA A 393 -10.35 -4.59 16.39
CA ALA A 393 -11.66 -4.15 15.92
C ALA A 393 -11.56 -3.07 14.83
N MET A 394 -10.68 -2.07 15.02
CA MET A 394 -10.47 -1.02 14.01
C MET A 394 -9.95 -1.59 12.69
N ALA A 395 -8.99 -2.49 12.74
CA ALA A 395 -8.44 -3.15 11.55
C ALA A 395 -9.50 -4.00 10.85
N ALA A 396 -10.24 -4.82 11.60
CA ALA A 396 -11.30 -5.67 11.08
C ALA A 396 -12.45 -4.87 10.44
N GLU A 397 -12.97 -3.86 11.12
CA GLU A 397 -14.08 -3.04 10.62
C GLU A 397 -13.64 -2.18 9.42
N THR A 398 -12.41 -1.66 9.42
CA THR A 398 -11.87 -0.96 8.25
C THR A 398 -11.77 -1.90 7.05
N TYR A 399 -11.22 -3.10 7.22
CA TYR A 399 -11.13 -4.12 6.17
C TYR A 399 -12.49 -4.47 5.57
N LYS A 400 -13.51 -4.63 6.43
CA LYS A 400 -14.85 -5.08 6.04
C LYS A 400 -15.70 -3.99 5.38
N TYR A 401 -15.52 -2.72 5.77
CA TYR A 401 -16.45 -1.64 5.38
C TYR A 401 -15.75 -0.43 4.76
N VAL A 402 -14.65 0.06 5.34
CA VAL A 402 -13.99 1.27 4.82
C VAL A 402 -13.21 0.99 3.54
N ILE A 403 -12.50 -0.15 3.47
CA ILE A 403 -11.78 -0.56 2.26
C ILE A 403 -12.71 -0.74 1.05
N PRO A 404 -13.86 -1.46 1.16
CA PRO A 404 -14.82 -1.52 0.06
C PRO A 404 -15.38 -0.15 -0.33
N ALA A 405 -15.69 0.72 0.64
CA ALA A 405 -16.15 2.08 0.35
C ALA A 405 -15.10 2.88 -0.44
N TYR A 406 -13.84 2.77 -0.08
CA TYR A 406 -12.75 3.42 -0.80
C TYR A 406 -12.51 2.80 -2.18
N TYR A 407 -12.35 1.48 -2.25
CA TYR A 407 -11.95 0.79 -3.46
C TYR A 407 -13.08 0.71 -4.50
N ASP A 408 -14.25 0.21 -4.07
CA ASP A 408 -15.34 -0.04 -5.01
C ASP A 408 -16.09 1.24 -5.38
N VAL A 409 -16.27 2.15 -4.42
CA VAL A 409 -17.09 3.34 -4.64
C VAL A 409 -16.24 4.55 -4.98
N ALA A 410 -15.24 4.90 -4.16
CA ALA A 410 -14.45 6.10 -4.41
C ALA A 410 -13.55 5.93 -5.64
N LEU A 411 -12.73 4.86 -5.70
CA LEU A 411 -11.87 4.61 -6.86
C LEU A 411 -12.70 4.21 -8.07
N GLY A 412 -13.55 3.19 -7.94
CA GLY A 412 -14.24 2.57 -9.06
C GLY A 412 -15.36 3.39 -9.71
N THR A 413 -15.97 4.36 -9.00
CA THR A 413 -17.09 5.14 -9.52
C THR A 413 -16.84 6.63 -9.59
N LYS A 414 -16.01 7.17 -8.70
CA LYS A 414 -15.79 8.63 -8.59
C LYS A 414 -14.50 9.10 -9.25
N TYR A 415 -13.40 8.33 -9.13
CA TYR A 415 -12.07 8.80 -9.49
C TYR A 415 -11.55 8.21 -10.81
N VAL A 416 -11.95 6.98 -11.15
CA VAL A 416 -11.52 6.29 -12.38
C VAL A 416 -12.65 6.28 -13.39
N ARG A 417 -12.32 6.64 -14.65
CA ARG A 417 -13.32 6.86 -15.70
C ARG A 417 -13.54 5.66 -16.61
N ASP A 418 -12.68 4.65 -16.53
CA ASP A 418 -12.73 3.46 -17.37
C ASP A 418 -12.40 2.17 -16.59
N THR A 419 -12.84 1.03 -17.14
CA THR A 419 -12.63 -0.29 -16.53
C THR A 419 -11.19 -0.77 -16.61
N GLU A 420 -10.41 -0.29 -17.56
CA GLU A 420 -9.02 -0.67 -17.74
C GLU A 420 -8.12 -0.04 -16.68
N SER A 421 -8.40 1.21 -16.31
CA SER A 421 -7.74 1.84 -15.16
C SER A 421 -8.02 1.11 -13.85
N MET A 422 -9.23 0.54 -13.67
CA MET A 422 -9.50 -0.31 -12.49
C MET A 422 -8.66 -1.58 -12.49
N GLU A 423 -8.48 -2.22 -13.64
CA GLU A 423 -7.60 -3.37 -13.78
C GLU A 423 -6.13 -3.00 -13.45
N MET A 424 -5.67 -1.81 -13.85
CA MET A 424 -4.34 -1.33 -13.46
C MET A 424 -4.22 -1.09 -11.95
N LEU A 425 -5.26 -0.58 -11.31
CA LEU A 425 -5.30 -0.47 -9.85
C LEU A 425 -5.25 -1.85 -9.17
N ASP A 426 -5.96 -2.86 -9.70
CA ASP A 426 -5.85 -4.25 -9.21
C ASP A 426 -4.39 -4.74 -9.24
N ILE A 427 -3.67 -4.48 -10.35
CA ILE A 427 -2.24 -4.83 -10.49
C ILE A 427 -1.40 -4.06 -9.46
N ILE A 428 -1.62 -2.77 -9.30
CA ILE A 428 -0.88 -1.90 -8.37
C ILE A 428 -1.05 -2.38 -6.93
N PHE A 429 -2.27 -2.59 -6.46
CA PHE A 429 -2.53 -3.05 -5.09
C PHE A 429 -2.01 -4.47 -4.83
N ALA A 430 -2.08 -5.36 -5.83
CA ALA A 430 -1.56 -6.73 -5.71
C ALA A 430 -0.03 -6.82 -5.80
N SER A 431 0.65 -5.74 -6.22
CA SER A 431 2.11 -5.70 -6.43
C SER A 431 2.87 -4.93 -5.36
N VAL A 432 2.22 -4.57 -4.25
CA VAL A 432 2.85 -3.80 -3.17
C VAL A 432 4.01 -4.57 -2.56
N VAL A 433 5.15 -3.89 -2.45
CA VAL A 433 6.38 -4.38 -1.81
C VAL A 433 6.80 -3.44 -0.69
N TYR A 434 7.49 -4.01 0.29
CA TYR A 434 8.02 -3.27 1.42
C TYR A 434 9.53 -3.48 1.52
N ASP A 435 10.24 -2.45 1.94
CA ASP A 435 11.69 -2.47 2.10
C ASP A 435 12.06 -2.11 3.55
N PHE A 436 12.78 -3.00 4.21
CA PHE A 436 13.31 -2.77 5.56
C PHE A 436 14.09 -1.45 5.64
N GLY A 437 14.92 -1.18 4.64
CA GLY A 437 15.69 0.05 4.56
C GLY A 437 14.83 1.30 4.52
N TYR A 438 13.72 1.29 3.78
CA TYR A 438 12.82 2.44 3.71
C TYR A 438 12.29 2.86 5.08
N ILE A 439 12.02 1.89 5.95
CA ILE A 439 11.46 2.11 7.28
C ILE A 439 12.56 2.42 8.32
N PHE A 440 13.67 1.68 8.28
CA PHE A 440 14.67 1.71 9.36
C PHE A 440 15.97 2.43 9.02
N ASP A 441 16.17 2.91 7.79
CA ASP A 441 17.42 3.53 7.34
C ASP A 441 17.48 5.05 7.59
N SER A 442 16.37 5.65 7.99
CA SER A 442 16.22 7.10 8.09
C SER A 442 16.55 7.85 6.79
N TRP A 443 16.52 9.18 6.80
CA TRP A 443 16.67 10.01 5.61
C TRP A 443 18.08 10.06 4.98
N ASN A 444 19.05 9.33 5.49
CA ASN A 444 20.43 9.42 5.02
C ASN A 444 21.14 8.07 4.90
N GLY A 445 20.38 7.00 4.79
CA GLY A 445 20.90 5.65 4.65
C GLY A 445 21.09 5.21 3.20
N CYS A 446 21.28 3.92 2.99
CA CYS A 446 21.53 3.34 1.67
C CYS A 446 20.29 3.35 0.77
N THR A 447 19.08 3.38 1.33
CA THR A 447 17.82 3.53 0.61
C THR A 447 17.83 4.76 -0.30
N TRP A 448 18.42 5.84 0.15
CA TRP A 448 18.47 7.11 -0.58
C TRP A 448 19.60 7.21 -1.61
N THR A 449 20.25 6.10 -1.96
CA THR A 449 21.34 6.08 -2.95
C THR A 449 20.92 6.65 -4.29
N ALA A 450 19.78 6.22 -4.84
CA ALA A 450 19.31 6.70 -6.14
C ALA A 450 18.96 8.20 -6.14
N PRO A 451 18.09 8.72 -5.26
CA PRO A 451 17.80 10.15 -5.18
C PRO A 451 19.05 11.01 -5.01
N ASN A 452 19.96 10.58 -4.13
CA ASN A 452 21.20 11.34 -3.86
C ASN A 452 22.16 11.37 -5.05
N LEU A 453 22.32 10.26 -5.77
CA LEU A 453 23.13 10.22 -6.99
C LEU A 453 22.53 11.10 -8.09
N MET A 454 21.21 11.07 -8.27
CA MET A 454 20.55 11.93 -9.25
C MET A 454 20.71 13.41 -8.91
N THR A 455 20.55 13.80 -7.65
CA THR A 455 20.82 15.18 -7.19
C THR A 455 22.25 15.61 -7.44
N ARG A 456 23.22 14.71 -7.25
CA ARG A 456 24.67 14.97 -7.50
C ARG A 456 25.06 14.87 -8.97
N LYS A 457 24.14 14.53 -9.86
CA LYS A 457 24.40 14.25 -11.29
C LYS A 457 25.55 13.25 -11.47
N SER A 458 25.51 12.15 -10.75
CA SER A 458 26.56 11.14 -10.70
C SER A 458 25.98 9.74 -10.87
N THR A 459 26.72 8.87 -11.56
CA THR A 459 26.44 7.44 -11.68
C THR A 459 27.40 6.58 -10.84
N ASN A 460 28.29 7.20 -10.04
CA ASN A 460 29.32 6.47 -9.31
C ASN A 460 28.78 5.89 -8.00
N VAL A 461 28.09 4.75 -8.10
CA VAL A 461 27.49 4.01 -6.98
C VAL A 461 28.54 3.62 -5.94
N ALA A 462 29.69 3.06 -6.38
CA ALA A 462 30.73 2.57 -5.48
C ALA A 462 31.32 3.69 -4.61
N SER A 463 31.63 4.85 -5.22
CA SER A 463 32.14 6.00 -4.47
C SER A 463 31.10 6.56 -3.49
N TYR A 464 29.82 6.57 -3.89
CA TYR A 464 28.74 6.98 -3.00
C TYR A 464 28.63 6.02 -1.81
N TRP A 465 28.61 4.70 -2.06
CA TRP A 465 28.58 3.69 -1.01
C TRP A 465 29.72 3.87 0.00
N GLN A 466 30.97 3.98 -0.46
CA GLN A 466 32.12 4.23 0.40
C GLN A 466 31.93 5.45 1.32
N SER A 467 31.22 6.46 0.85
CA SER A 467 30.98 7.69 1.64
C SER A 467 29.96 7.51 2.76
N ILE A 468 29.09 6.52 2.69
CA ILE A 468 27.99 6.29 3.66
C ILE A 468 28.13 4.99 4.45
N GLU A 469 28.89 4.01 4.00
CA GLU A 469 28.98 2.63 4.52
C GLU A 469 29.13 2.59 6.04
N LYS A 470 30.15 3.27 6.59
CA LYS A 470 30.39 3.30 8.03
C LYS A 470 29.19 3.83 8.83
N LYS A 471 28.50 4.83 8.28
CA LYS A 471 27.31 5.43 8.93
C LYS A 471 26.15 4.46 8.90
N VAL A 472 25.88 3.82 7.76
CA VAL A 472 24.81 2.84 7.58
C VAL A 472 25.02 1.63 8.48
N THR A 473 26.21 1.04 8.50
CA THR A 473 26.55 -0.09 9.37
C THR A 473 26.37 0.26 10.84
N SER A 474 26.96 1.39 11.29
CA SER A 474 26.81 1.82 12.69
C SER A 474 25.35 2.11 13.08
N HIS A 475 24.51 2.53 12.13
CA HIS A 475 23.09 2.78 12.37
C HIS A 475 22.34 1.46 12.65
N TYR A 476 22.56 0.44 11.82
CA TYR A 476 21.94 -0.87 12.01
C TYR A 476 22.48 -1.60 13.26
N ASP A 477 23.78 -1.49 13.54
CA ASP A 477 24.37 -2.03 14.78
C ASP A 477 23.67 -1.47 16.02
N LYS A 478 23.41 -0.16 16.06
CA LYS A 478 22.71 0.49 17.17
C LYS A 478 21.25 0.06 17.27
N LEU A 479 20.55 -0.06 16.15
CA LEU A 479 19.18 -0.53 16.12
C LEU A 479 19.08 -1.95 16.69
N TYR A 480 19.92 -2.85 16.22
CA TYR A 480 19.92 -4.25 16.67
C TYR A 480 20.37 -4.39 18.13
N ALA A 481 21.38 -3.63 18.57
CA ALA A 481 21.80 -3.62 19.96
C ALA A 481 20.67 -3.17 20.91
N ALA A 482 19.87 -2.18 20.50
CA ALA A 482 18.72 -1.74 21.29
C ALA A 482 17.62 -2.82 21.38
N VAL A 483 17.40 -3.58 20.32
CA VAL A 483 16.46 -4.71 20.33
C VAL A 483 16.97 -5.85 21.20
N GLU A 484 18.25 -6.20 21.11
CA GLU A 484 18.88 -7.24 21.94
C GLU A 484 18.83 -6.87 23.43
N GLU A 485 19.05 -5.59 23.75
CA GLU A 485 18.92 -5.07 25.12
C GLU A 485 17.47 -5.17 25.64
N ASP A 486 16.48 -4.78 24.83
CA ASP A 486 15.06 -4.89 25.20
C ASP A 486 14.63 -6.35 25.42
N ILE A 487 15.10 -7.27 24.57
CA ILE A 487 14.85 -8.72 24.75
C ILE A 487 15.44 -9.20 26.09
N ALA A 488 16.67 -8.82 26.39
CA ALA A 488 17.34 -9.21 27.63
C ALA A 488 16.61 -8.67 28.89
N GLN A 489 16.19 -7.39 28.87
CA GLN A 489 15.45 -6.78 29.98
C GLN A 489 14.07 -7.43 30.22
N ARG A 490 13.41 -7.94 29.20
CA ARG A 490 12.11 -8.62 29.34
C ARG A 490 12.24 -10.09 29.77
N ALA A 491 13.43 -10.68 29.65
CA ALA A 491 13.71 -12.04 30.09
C ALA A 491 14.12 -12.13 31.59
N GLU A 492 14.46 -11.01 32.24
CA GLU A 492 14.72 -10.86 33.67
C GLU A 492 13.44 -10.67 34.50
#